data_1abcd1e176de173df867365896ce848f
#
_entry.id   1abcd1e176de173df867365896ce848f
#
_cell.length_a   1.000
_cell.length_b   1.000
_cell.length_c   1.000
_cell.angle_alpha   90.00
_cell.angle_beta   90.00
_cell.angle_gamma   90.00
#
_symmetry.space_group_name_H-M   'P 1'
#
loop_
_entity.id
_entity.type
_entity.pdbx_description
1 polymer ?
#
loop_
_entity_poly.entity_id
_entity_poly.type
_entity_poly.pdbx_seq_one_letter_code
_entity_poly.pdbx_strand_id
1 'polypeptide(L)'
;MQALVGDRLDEAVELLGRAVALAPGHAGSLANLGEALRRRGDLRAAFDALVRAVGIDAQLFPAVHNLGSVLDALGAIDGALACFERAAELQPGSRAAAERLEAARASVAARNANDSREPPADEIGAMAAATLLTLARPLAMQGRLEDAVRLLERAVKLQPRLTPAYHNLAMLEAALGRVDEACANYRRALEIEPDRADARHGLGVALLRGGRLDEAIGAFREAAAAKPGDAAYASDVVFHQHFHPAHDGATILAEARAWDRAHGDGAVDRVARERTRVPDRRIRVGYVSPNFRRHCQAFFLFPLLAHHDHDHFEIHCYSDVARPDEWTGQLLALADHAHGVSGMGHAELAERIAADGIDVLVDLTMHMADGRLPVFARRPAPVQVCWLAYPGTTGLAAMDYRVTDPYLDPDGAGPYTERPLVLPETFWCYDPLEVLPAPGALPARERGRVTFGSLNNVLKVHEGVVDVWARVLLSVPRSTITLLAPVGEARRATLGRFEARGVAPDRVRFVEYQARQTYLETYRGIDVALDTFPYNGHTTSLDALWMGVPVVTLVGPTVVGRAGLSQAMNLGLPELVARDADRFVEIAVGLSEDLEHLASLRDELRGRMERSPLMDAARFARNLEAAFVGACAKR
;
A
#
# COMPACT_ATOMS: atom_id res chain seq x y z
N MET A 1 18.95 4.09 -42.90
CA MET A 1 18.61 5.49 -43.26
C MET A 1 18.84 5.77 -44.76
N GLN A 2 20.07 5.62 -45.32
CA GLN A 2 20.31 5.88 -46.76
C GLN A 2 19.45 5.04 -47.71
N ALA A 3 19.22 3.75 -47.43
CA ALA A 3 18.36 2.87 -48.20
C ALA A 3 16.87 3.24 -48.18
N LEU A 4 16.39 3.84 -47.08
CA LEU A 4 15.04 4.39 -46.97
C LEU A 4 14.81 5.62 -47.87
N VAL A 5 15.84 6.42 -48.10
CA VAL A 5 15.77 7.65 -48.94
C VAL A 5 15.86 7.30 -50.45
N GLY A 6 16.44 6.13 -50.76
CA GLY A 6 16.72 5.73 -52.16
C GLY A 6 15.79 4.67 -52.77
N ASP A 7 14.58 4.44 -52.23
CA ASP A 7 13.59 3.43 -52.69
C ASP A 7 14.07 1.96 -52.71
N ARG A 8 15.18 1.63 -52.01
CA ARG A 8 15.65 0.24 -51.83
C ARG A 8 15.02 -0.37 -50.58
N LEU A 9 13.70 -0.52 -50.59
CA LEU A 9 12.92 -0.89 -49.39
C LEU A 9 13.26 -2.30 -48.87
N ASP A 10 13.50 -3.27 -49.76
CA ASP A 10 13.86 -4.63 -49.35
C ASP A 10 15.19 -4.68 -48.61
N GLU A 11 16.21 -3.98 -49.15
CA GLU A 11 17.51 -3.85 -48.46
C GLU A 11 17.38 -3.11 -47.11
N ALA A 12 16.53 -2.07 -47.05
CA ALA A 12 16.26 -1.36 -45.81
C ALA A 12 15.60 -2.27 -44.77
N VAL A 13 14.61 -3.06 -45.14
CA VAL A 13 13.93 -4.02 -44.27
C VAL A 13 14.88 -5.09 -43.75
N GLU A 14 15.75 -5.63 -44.62
CA GLU A 14 16.76 -6.64 -44.24
C GLU A 14 17.76 -6.06 -43.22
N LEU A 15 18.35 -4.91 -43.52
CA LEU A 15 19.32 -4.26 -42.63
C LEU A 15 18.72 -3.85 -41.29
N LEU A 16 17.51 -3.29 -41.28
CA LEU A 16 16.80 -2.88 -40.06
C LEU A 16 16.33 -4.11 -39.25
N GLY A 17 15.91 -5.18 -39.92
CA GLY A 17 15.62 -6.47 -39.31
C GLY A 17 16.81 -7.04 -38.54
N ARG A 18 18.01 -7.00 -39.17
CA ARG A 18 19.26 -7.38 -38.50
C ARG A 18 19.61 -6.48 -37.32
N ALA A 19 19.39 -5.16 -37.45
CA ALA A 19 19.60 -4.21 -36.36
C ALA A 19 18.67 -4.48 -35.16
N VAL A 20 17.40 -4.80 -35.41
CA VAL A 20 16.43 -5.19 -34.38
C VAL A 20 16.79 -6.53 -33.75
N ALA A 21 17.31 -7.48 -34.50
CA ALA A 21 17.79 -8.77 -33.96
C ALA A 21 18.98 -8.58 -33.00
N LEU A 22 19.89 -7.64 -33.30
CA LEU A 22 21.04 -7.32 -32.46
C LEU A 22 20.66 -6.48 -31.21
N ALA A 23 19.66 -5.63 -31.34
CA ALA A 23 19.18 -4.75 -30.25
C ALA A 23 17.64 -4.74 -30.20
N PRO A 24 17.01 -5.80 -29.66
CA PRO A 24 15.55 -5.94 -29.67
C PRO A 24 14.78 -4.86 -28.88
N GLY A 25 15.45 -4.21 -27.92
CA GLY A 25 14.92 -3.13 -27.10
C GLY A 25 15.16 -1.72 -27.66
N HIS A 26 15.72 -1.56 -28.86
CA HIS A 26 15.99 -0.23 -29.41
C HIS A 26 14.79 0.31 -30.21
N ALA A 27 14.00 1.19 -29.59
CA ALA A 27 12.77 1.75 -30.15
C ALA A 27 12.97 2.42 -31.53
N GLY A 28 14.08 3.15 -31.71
CA GLY A 28 14.40 3.82 -32.98
C GLY A 28 14.60 2.86 -34.15
N SER A 29 15.25 1.70 -33.94
CA SER A 29 15.41 0.67 -34.97
C SER A 29 14.08 0.04 -35.36
N LEU A 30 13.23 -0.25 -34.35
CA LEU A 30 11.87 -0.76 -34.58
C LEU A 30 10.98 0.25 -35.30
N ALA A 31 11.07 1.54 -34.97
CA ALA A 31 10.31 2.59 -35.65
C ALA A 31 10.73 2.74 -37.14
N ASN A 32 12.03 2.67 -37.42
CA ASN A 32 12.54 2.70 -38.80
C ASN A 32 12.16 1.47 -39.58
N LEU A 33 12.21 0.28 -38.98
CA LEU A 33 11.75 -0.96 -39.58
C LEU A 33 10.25 -0.90 -39.93
N GLY A 34 9.44 -0.41 -39.00
CA GLY A 34 8.00 -0.25 -39.22
C GLY A 34 7.69 0.73 -40.35
N GLU A 35 8.43 1.83 -40.47
CA GLU A 35 8.27 2.77 -41.60
C GLU A 35 8.70 2.14 -42.94
N ALA A 36 9.80 1.36 -42.98
CA ALA A 36 10.24 0.66 -44.19
C ALA A 36 9.19 -0.37 -44.64
N LEU A 37 8.66 -1.16 -43.69
CA LEU A 37 7.59 -2.13 -43.94
C LEU A 37 6.30 -1.46 -44.43
N ARG A 38 5.90 -0.32 -43.83
CA ARG A 38 4.73 0.46 -44.25
C ARG A 38 4.86 0.92 -45.70
N ARG A 39 6.03 1.47 -46.08
CA ARG A 39 6.30 1.91 -47.45
C ARG A 39 6.33 0.75 -48.43
N ARG A 40 6.79 -0.44 -48.01
CA ARG A 40 6.75 -1.64 -48.82
C ARG A 40 5.33 -2.22 -48.96
N GLY A 41 4.37 -1.80 -48.13
CA GLY A 41 2.99 -2.27 -48.13
C GLY A 41 2.70 -3.40 -47.15
N ASP A 42 3.70 -3.85 -46.38
CA ASP A 42 3.56 -4.89 -45.38
C ASP A 42 2.97 -4.33 -44.07
N LEU A 43 1.71 -3.88 -44.13
CA LEU A 43 1.08 -3.12 -43.06
C LEU A 43 0.99 -3.90 -41.74
N ARG A 44 0.80 -5.24 -41.81
CA ARG A 44 0.75 -6.05 -40.58
C ARG A 44 2.10 -6.10 -39.87
N ALA A 45 3.17 -6.41 -40.61
CA ALA A 45 4.53 -6.44 -40.04
C ALA A 45 4.96 -5.04 -39.57
N ALA A 46 4.52 -3.97 -40.26
CA ALA A 46 4.73 -2.58 -39.83
C ALA A 46 4.05 -2.30 -38.50
N PHE A 47 2.81 -2.74 -38.33
CA PHE A 47 2.07 -2.63 -37.06
C PHE A 47 2.83 -3.30 -35.90
N ASP A 48 3.25 -4.55 -36.08
CA ASP A 48 3.95 -5.31 -35.04
C ASP A 48 5.27 -4.64 -34.62
N ALA A 49 6.01 -4.08 -35.55
CA ALA A 49 7.25 -3.35 -35.28
C ALA A 49 6.98 -2.02 -34.54
N LEU A 50 5.97 -1.25 -34.99
CA LEU A 50 5.66 0.07 -34.44
C LEU A 50 5.00 0.00 -33.07
N VAL A 51 4.10 -0.97 -32.83
CA VAL A 51 3.49 -1.14 -31.51
C VAL A 51 4.53 -1.53 -30.46
N ARG A 52 5.53 -2.33 -30.84
CA ARG A 52 6.69 -2.63 -29.98
C ARG A 52 7.54 -1.39 -29.74
N ALA A 53 7.80 -0.58 -30.77
CA ALA A 53 8.56 0.66 -30.64
C ALA A 53 7.89 1.62 -29.64
N VAL A 54 6.58 1.83 -29.76
CA VAL A 54 5.78 2.66 -28.86
C VAL A 54 5.72 2.07 -27.45
N GLY A 55 5.66 0.74 -27.32
CA GLY A 55 5.71 0.05 -26.03
C GLY A 55 7.03 0.24 -25.27
N ILE A 56 8.15 0.41 -26.00
CA ILE A 56 9.47 0.69 -25.42
C ILE A 56 9.62 2.20 -25.14
N ASP A 57 9.29 3.05 -26.12
CA ASP A 57 9.38 4.51 -26.00
C ASP A 57 8.15 5.19 -26.62
N ALA A 58 7.19 5.51 -25.78
CA ALA A 58 5.97 6.20 -26.16
C ALA A 58 6.14 7.73 -26.36
N GLN A 59 7.36 8.26 -26.15
CA GLN A 59 7.73 9.64 -26.46
C GLN A 59 8.34 9.77 -27.86
N LEU A 60 8.61 8.64 -28.51
CA LEU A 60 9.22 8.61 -29.85
C LEU A 60 8.17 8.99 -30.90
N PHE A 61 8.08 10.30 -31.21
CA PHE A 61 7.11 10.86 -32.16
C PHE A 61 7.03 10.07 -33.48
N PRO A 62 8.15 9.72 -34.18
CA PRO A 62 8.06 8.96 -35.42
C PRO A 62 7.37 7.60 -35.28
N ALA A 63 7.57 6.90 -34.15
CA ALA A 63 6.93 5.62 -33.91
C ALA A 63 5.41 5.78 -33.74
N VAL A 64 5.00 6.73 -32.90
CA VAL A 64 3.58 7.01 -32.63
C VAL A 64 2.86 7.48 -33.90
N HIS A 65 3.43 8.43 -34.64
CA HIS A 65 2.85 8.98 -35.86
C HIS A 65 2.73 7.90 -36.97
N ASN A 66 3.78 7.09 -37.16
CA ASN A 66 3.79 6.04 -38.19
C ASN A 66 2.83 4.90 -37.82
N LEU A 67 2.70 4.56 -36.53
CA LEU A 67 1.69 3.61 -36.05
C LEU A 67 0.28 4.09 -36.38
N GLY A 68 -0.02 5.38 -36.14
CA GLY A 68 -1.28 5.98 -36.55
C GLY A 68 -1.54 5.87 -38.05
N SER A 69 -0.50 6.08 -38.87
CA SER A 69 -0.62 5.99 -40.32
C SER A 69 -0.85 4.54 -40.82
N VAL A 70 -0.27 3.55 -40.16
CA VAL A 70 -0.51 2.12 -40.44
C VAL A 70 -1.95 1.74 -40.07
N LEU A 71 -2.41 2.16 -38.88
CA LEU A 71 -3.75 1.87 -38.41
C LEU A 71 -4.84 2.52 -39.28
N ASP A 72 -4.60 3.77 -39.74
CA ASP A 72 -5.48 4.46 -40.69
C ASP A 72 -5.57 3.70 -42.02
N ALA A 73 -4.44 3.27 -42.57
CA ALA A 73 -4.38 2.46 -43.80
C ALA A 73 -5.06 1.10 -43.65
N LEU A 74 -5.10 0.53 -42.46
CA LEU A 74 -5.80 -0.74 -42.14
C LEU A 74 -7.28 -0.53 -41.80
N GLY A 75 -7.76 0.73 -41.67
CA GLY A 75 -9.12 1.05 -41.25
C GLY A 75 -9.37 0.96 -39.75
N ALA A 76 -8.32 0.82 -38.94
CA ALA A 76 -8.37 0.80 -37.48
C ALA A 76 -8.48 2.23 -36.90
N ILE A 77 -9.58 2.92 -37.23
CA ILE A 77 -9.77 4.36 -37.07
C ILE A 77 -9.59 4.82 -35.60
N ASP A 78 -10.07 4.05 -34.61
CA ASP A 78 -9.96 4.42 -33.19
C ASP A 78 -8.49 4.39 -32.70
N GLY A 79 -7.72 3.40 -33.15
CA GLY A 79 -6.30 3.31 -32.86
C GLY A 79 -5.51 4.44 -33.55
N ALA A 80 -5.84 4.72 -34.82
CA ALA A 80 -5.25 5.80 -35.57
C ALA A 80 -5.47 7.16 -34.91
N LEU A 81 -6.72 7.45 -34.50
CA LEU A 81 -7.06 8.67 -33.78
C LEU A 81 -6.23 8.85 -32.53
N ALA A 82 -6.14 7.81 -31.67
CA ALA A 82 -5.37 7.87 -30.43
C ALA A 82 -3.87 8.13 -30.67
N CYS A 83 -3.31 7.50 -31.74
CA CYS A 83 -1.93 7.75 -32.13
C CYS A 83 -1.71 9.20 -32.61
N PHE A 84 -2.62 9.76 -33.41
CA PHE A 84 -2.48 11.13 -33.90
C PHE A 84 -2.74 12.16 -32.78
N GLU A 85 -3.65 11.90 -31.86
CA GLU A 85 -3.80 12.70 -30.63
C GLU A 85 -2.47 12.74 -29.86
N ARG A 86 -1.87 11.60 -29.63
CA ARG A 86 -0.59 11.53 -28.93
C ARG A 86 0.56 12.16 -29.72
N ALA A 87 0.61 11.98 -31.03
CA ALA A 87 1.61 12.61 -31.90
C ALA A 87 1.51 14.15 -31.87
N ALA A 88 0.30 14.69 -31.88
CA ALA A 88 0.07 16.13 -31.77
C ALA A 88 0.50 16.69 -30.41
N GLU A 89 0.30 15.93 -29.31
CA GLU A 89 0.83 16.30 -27.99
C GLU A 89 2.36 16.28 -27.93
N LEU A 90 3.00 15.30 -28.58
CA LEU A 90 4.46 15.16 -28.59
C LEU A 90 5.14 16.26 -29.43
N GLN A 91 4.50 16.69 -30.51
CA GLN A 91 5.00 17.78 -31.38
C GLN A 91 3.86 18.71 -31.79
N PRO A 92 3.46 19.67 -30.91
CA PRO A 92 2.34 20.59 -31.19
C PRO A 92 2.50 21.44 -32.46
N GLY A 93 3.73 21.65 -32.93
CA GLY A 93 4.03 22.38 -34.17
C GLY A 93 4.05 21.52 -35.44
N SER A 94 3.79 20.24 -35.36
CA SER A 94 3.82 19.34 -36.52
C SER A 94 2.54 19.47 -37.34
N ARG A 95 2.66 20.14 -38.51
CA ARG A 95 1.54 20.28 -39.47
C ARG A 95 1.02 18.90 -39.92
N ALA A 96 1.92 17.96 -40.18
CA ALA A 96 1.55 16.60 -40.59
C ALA A 96 0.71 15.88 -39.51
N ALA A 97 1.08 16.01 -38.24
CA ALA A 97 0.30 15.40 -37.15
C ALA A 97 -1.08 16.07 -36.99
N ALA A 98 -1.16 17.42 -37.13
CA ALA A 98 -2.41 18.16 -37.05
C ALA A 98 -3.38 17.78 -38.21
N GLU A 99 -2.91 17.73 -39.44
CA GLU A 99 -3.71 17.32 -40.59
C GLU A 99 -4.24 15.89 -40.47
N ARG A 100 -3.40 14.96 -39.99
CA ARG A 100 -3.81 13.57 -39.76
C ARG A 100 -4.80 13.43 -38.61
N LEU A 101 -4.63 14.21 -37.55
CA LEU A 101 -5.58 14.22 -36.41
C LEU A 101 -6.96 14.71 -36.86
N GLU A 102 -7.01 15.77 -37.63
CA GLU A 102 -8.27 16.33 -38.20
C GLU A 102 -8.97 15.30 -39.09
N ALA A 103 -8.23 14.62 -39.98
CA ALA A 103 -8.76 13.58 -40.83
C ALA A 103 -9.30 12.39 -40.03
N ALA A 104 -8.56 11.93 -39.01
CA ALA A 104 -9.00 10.84 -38.15
C ALA A 104 -10.25 11.20 -37.33
N ARG A 105 -10.36 12.44 -36.82
CA ARG A 105 -11.56 12.93 -36.14
C ARG A 105 -12.78 12.96 -37.07
N ALA A 106 -12.61 13.41 -38.30
CA ALA A 106 -13.66 13.41 -39.31
C ALA A 106 -14.13 11.97 -39.64
N SER A 107 -13.20 11.03 -39.76
CA SER A 107 -13.52 9.61 -40.01
C SER A 107 -14.32 8.98 -38.87
N VAL A 108 -13.95 9.27 -37.60
CA VAL A 108 -14.71 8.81 -36.42
C VAL A 108 -16.10 9.44 -36.38
N ALA A 109 -16.21 10.74 -36.66
CA ALA A 109 -17.50 11.45 -36.70
C ALA A 109 -18.43 10.88 -37.79
N ALA A 110 -17.89 10.63 -38.99
CA ALA A 110 -18.65 10.05 -40.11
C ALA A 110 -19.14 8.62 -39.79
N ARG A 111 -18.29 7.79 -39.17
CA ARG A 111 -18.68 6.47 -38.71
C ARG A 111 -19.82 6.54 -37.68
N ASN A 112 -19.69 7.39 -36.67
CA ASN A 112 -20.69 7.52 -35.61
C ASN A 112 -22.04 8.07 -36.14
N ALA A 113 -22.02 8.86 -37.20
CA ALA A 113 -23.24 9.38 -37.85
C ALA A 113 -23.97 8.31 -38.69
N ASN A 114 -23.24 7.31 -39.18
CA ASN A 114 -23.78 6.28 -40.10
C ASN A 114 -24.08 4.94 -39.42
N ASP A 115 -23.76 4.73 -38.16
CA ASP A 115 -23.72 3.38 -37.60
C ASP A 115 -24.50 3.20 -36.31
N SER A 116 -25.50 2.31 -36.43
CA SER A 116 -26.09 1.55 -35.33
C SER A 116 -25.39 0.19 -35.10
N ARG A 117 -24.22 -0.07 -35.67
CA ARG A 117 -23.52 -1.37 -35.58
C ARG A 117 -22.46 -1.36 -34.52
N GLU A 118 -22.41 -2.46 -33.74
CA GLU A 118 -21.27 -2.77 -32.87
C GLU A 118 -19.95 -2.74 -33.66
N PRO A 119 -18.85 -2.21 -33.07
CA PRO A 119 -17.55 -2.23 -33.71
C PRO A 119 -17.16 -3.67 -34.07
N PRO A 120 -16.54 -3.92 -35.24
CA PRO A 120 -16.18 -5.26 -35.65
C PRO A 120 -15.20 -5.89 -34.64
N ALA A 121 -15.58 -7.04 -34.08
CA ALA A 121 -14.72 -7.90 -33.27
C ALA A 121 -13.73 -8.68 -34.16
N ASP A 122 -13.19 -8.00 -35.16
CA ASP A 122 -12.26 -8.53 -36.14
C ASP A 122 -10.80 -8.24 -35.77
N GLU A 123 -9.89 -8.66 -36.62
CA GLU A 123 -8.47 -8.43 -36.46
C GLU A 123 -8.11 -6.93 -36.37
N ILE A 124 -8.85 -6.08 -37.07
CA ILE A 124 -8.65 -4.63 -37.09
C ILE A 124 -9.04 -4.02 -35.75
N GLY A 125 -10.17 -4.44 -35.19
CA GLY A 125 -10.59 -4.04 -33.84
C GLY A 125 -9.58 -4.49 -32.77
N ALA A 126 -9.02 -5.67 -32.91
CA ALA A 126 -7.97 -6.17 -32.00
C ALA A 126 -6.68 -5.35 -32.08
N MET A 127 -6.27 -4.93 -33.29
CA MET A 127 -5.09 -4.06 -33.46
C MET A 127 -5.31 -2.68 -32.85
N ALA A 128 -6.49 -2.09 -33.05
CA ALA A 128 -6.86 -0.84 -32.43
C ALA A 128 -6.86 -0.94 -30.90
N ALA A 129 -7.47 -1.98 -30.34
CA ALA A 129 -7.51 -2.22 -28.90
C ALA A 129 -6.12 -2.42 -28.28
N ALA A 130 -5.24 -3.19 -28.94
CA ALA A 130 -3.86 -3.38 -28.52
C ALA A 130 -3.07 -2.06 -28.51
N THR A 131 -3.31 -1.19 -29.48
CA THR A 131 -2.70 0.13 -29.56
C THR A 131 -3.16 1.02 -28.39
N LEU A 132 -4.46 1.06 -28.13
CA LEU A 132 -5.03 1.84 -27.02
C LEU A 132 -4.45 1.37 -25.67
N LEU A 133 -4.36 0.05 -25.47
CA LEU A 133 -3.73 -0.54 -24.28
C LEU A 133 -2.26 -0.11 -24.16
N THR A 134 -1.50 -0.11 -25.27
CA THR A 134 -0.09 0.29 -25.27
C THR A 134 0.08 1.77 -24.94
N LEU A 135 -0.77 2.65 -25.47
CA LEU A 135 -0.72 4.09 -25.23
C LEU A 135 -1.22 4.48 -23.82
N ALA A 136 -2.08 3.69 -23.18
CA ALA A 136 -2.57 3.97 -21.83
C ALA A 136 -1.47 3.91 -20.77
N ARG A 137 -0.53 2.97 -20.88
CA ARG A 137 0.55 2.78 -19.90
C ARG A 137 1.42 4.03 -19.68
N PRO A 138 2.00 4.67 -20.72
CA PRO A 138 2.81 5.87 -20.53
C PRO A 138 2.01 7.06 -19.98
N LEU A 139 0.73 7.19 -20.29
CA LEU A 139 -0.13 8.21 -19.71
C LEU A 139 -0.30 7.98 -18.19
N ALA A 140 -0.54 6.75 -17.80
CA ALA A 140 -0.62 6.37 -16.39
C ALA A 140 0.69 6.68 -15.64
N MET A 141 1.85 6.38 -16.24
CA MET A 141 3.17 6.70 -15.66
C MET A 141 3.44 8.20 -15.53
N GLN A 142 2.81 9.03 -16.35
CA GLN A 142 2.83 10.51 -16.29
C GLN A 142 1.81 11.08 -15.29
N GLY A 143 1.04 10.24 -14.60
CA GLY A 143 -0.03 10.66 -13.69
C GLY A 143 -1.33 11.08 -14.40
N ARG A 144 -1.42 10.94 -15.73
CA ARG A 144 -2.61 11.23 -16.54
C ARG A 144 -3.60 10.06 -16.50
N LEU A 145 -4.06 9.72 -15.27
CA LEU A 145 -4.84 8.51 -15.03
C LEU A 145 -6.18 8.51 -15.79
N GLU A 146 -6.88 9.66 -15.82
CA GLU A 146 -8.16 9.78 -16.52
C GLU A 146 -8.02 9.58 -18.04
N ASP A 147 -6.94 10.07 -18.63
CA ASP A 147 -6.67 9.88 -20.05
C ASP A 147 -6.41 8.40 -20.35
N ALA A 148 -5.64 7.72 -19.50
CA ALA A 148 -5.38 6.29 -19.62
C ALA A 148 -6.67 5.46 -19.47
N VAL A 149 -7.55 5.80 -18.51
CA VAL A 149 -8.87 5.17 -18.34
C VAL A 149 -9.68 5.28 -19.64
N ARG A 150 -9.80 6.48 -20.22
CA ARG A 150 -10.55 6.67 -21.47
C ARG A 150 -10.04 5.80 -22.63
N LEU A 151 -8.72 5.62 -22.75
CA LEU A 151 -8.15 4.74 -23.76
C LEU A 151 -8.50 3.28 -23.51
N LEU A 152 -8.42 2.82 -22.25
CA LEU A 152 -8.74 1.45 -21.90
C LEU A 152 -10.23 1.13 -22.03
N GLU A 153 -11.13 2.07 -21.69
CA GLU A 153 -12.57 1.94 -21.93
C GLU A 153 -12.89 1.76 -23.43
N ARG A 154 -12.18 2.50 -24.29
CA ARG A 154 -12.29 2.31 -25.74
C ARG A 154 -11.74 0.95 -26.17
N ALA A 155 -10.63 0.51 -25.60
CA ALA A 155 -10.03 -0.78 -25.91
C ALA A 155 -10.98 -1.95 -25.57
N VAL A 156 -11.63 -1.94 -24.41
CA VAL A 156 -12.58 -3.02 -24.02
C VAL A 156 -13.87 -3.00 -24.84
N LYS A 157 -14.29 -1.83 -25.36
CA LYS A 157 -15.42 -1.74 -26.29
C LYS A 157 -15.08 -2.36 -27.65
N LEU A 158 -13.87 -2.15 -28.15
CA LEU A 158 -13.39 -2.75 -29.41
C LEU A 158 -13.11 -4.25 -29.29
N GLN A 159 -12.61 -4.68 -28.15
CA GLN A 159 -12.31 -6.07 -27.86
C GLN A 159 -12.79 -6.49 -26.47
N PRO A 160 -14.05 -6.94 -26.36
CA PRO A 160 -14.67 -7.28 -25.07
C PRO A 160 -14.08 -8.48 -24.32
N ARG A 161 -13.08 -9.15 -24.90
CA ARG A 161 -12.33 -10.25 -24.27
C ARG A 161 -10.85 -9.93 -24.04
N LEU A 162 -10.47 -8.65 -24.05
CA LEU A 162 -9.10 -8.21 -23.82
C LEU A 162 -8.81 -8.11 -22.32
N THR A 163 -8.49 -9.22 -21.68
CA THR A 163 -8.23 -9.34 -20.24
C THR A 163 -7.21 -8.30 -19.71
N PRO A 164 -6.04 -8.06 -20.38
CA PRO A 164 -5.11 -7.05 -19.89
C PRO A 164 -5.69 -5.63 -19.81
N ALA A 165 -6.64 -5.28 -20.69
CA ALA A 165 -7.26 -3.97 -20.65
C ALA A 165 -8.19 -3.82 -19.44
N TYR A 166 -9.00 -4.83 -19.11
CA TYR A 166 -9.82 -4.83 -17.90
C TYR A 166 -8.98 -4.79 -16.63
N HIS A 167 -7.89 -5.56 -16.57
CA HIS A 167 -6.98 -5.55 -15.42
C HIS A 167 -6.36 -4.16 -15.22
N ASN A 168 -5.82 -3.55 -16.28
CA ASN A 168 -5.21 -2.23 -16.20
C ASN A 168 -6.24 -1.13 -15.90
N LEU A 169 -7.45 -1.23 -16.47
CA LEU A 169 -8.56 -0.32 -16.18
C LEU A 169 -8.91 -0.37 -14.69
N ALA A 170 -9.07 -1.58 -14.14
CA ALA A 170 -9.33 -1.77 -12.71
C ALA A 170 -8.23 -1.18 -11.81
N MET A 171 -6.96 -1.36 -12.16
CA MET A 171 -5.84 -0.75 -11.43
C MET A 171 -5.91 0.78 -11.43
N LEU A 172 -6.22 1.40 -12.57
CA LEU A 172 -6.32 2.86 -12.68
C LEU A 172 -7.54 3.40 -11.93
N GLU A 173 -8.68 2.74 -12.03
CA GLU A 173 -9.89 3.12 -11.29
C GLU A 173 -9.68 3.00 -9.78
N ALA A 174 -9.01 1.95 -9.32
CA ALA A 174 -8.62 1.83 -7.92
C ALA A 174 -7.67 2.97 -7.46
N ALA A 175 -6.76 3.41 -8.33
CA ALA A 175 -5.88 4.55 -8.05
C ALA A 175 -6.65 5.88 -8.00
N LEU A 176 -7.72 6.01 -8.80
CA LEU A 176 -8.65 7.16 -8.79
C LEU A 176 -9.69 7.11 -7.67
N GLY A 177 -9.69 6.05 -6.84
CA GLY A 177 -10.68 5.87 -5.78
C GLY A 177 -12.04 5.33 -6.25
N ARG A 178 -12.18 4.92 -7.49
CA ARG A 178 -13.39 4.32 -8.08
C ARG A 178 -13.43 2.83 -7.79
N VAL A 179 -13.71 2.50 -6.52
CA VAL A 179 -13.56 1.13 -6.01
C VAL A 179 -14.56 0.17 -6.65
N ASP A 180 -15.79 0.60 -6.86
CA ASP A 180 -16.88 -0.24 -7.40
C ASP A 180 -16.57 -0.63 -8.85
N GLU A 181 -16.13 0.32 -9.67
CA GLU A 181 -15.72 0.14 -11.05
C GLU A 181 -14.47 -0.77 -11.13
N ALA A 182 -13.50 -0.56 -10.26
CA ALA A 182 -12.32 -1.41 -10.18
C ALA A 182 -12.69 -2.87 -9.89
N CYS A 183 -13.55 -3.12 -8.90
CA CYS A 183 -14.04 -4.47 -8.59
C CYS A 183 -14.79 -5.10 -9.77
N ALA A 184 -15.62 -4.33 -10.47
CA ALA A 184 -16.36 -4.83 -11.64
C ALA A 184 -15.40 -5.24 -12.77
N ASN A 185 -14.38 -4.42 -13.05
CA ASN A 185 -13.41 -4.71 -14.11
C ASN A 185 -12.47 -5.87 -13.76
N TYR A 186 -12.04 -6.02 -12.51
CA TYR A 186 -11.30 -7.22 -12.07
C TYR A 186 -12.14 -8.49 -12.23
N ARG A 187 -13.43 -8.46 -11.83
CA ARG A 187 -14.35 -9.60 -12.03
C ARG A 187 -14.50 -9.92 -13.52
N ARG A 188 -14.62 -8.88 -14.36
CA ARG A 188 -14.70 -9.09 -15.81
C ARG A 188 -13.42 -9.72 -16.38
N ALA A 189 -12.25 -9.33 -15.90
CA ALA A 189 -10.98 -9.97 -16.25
C ALA A 189 -10.97 -11.46 -15.87
N LEU A 190 -11.47 -11.79 -14.67
CA LEU A 190 -11.54 -13.16 -14.15
C LEU A 190 -12.62 -14.04 -14.82
N GLU A 191 -13.71 -13.45 -15.33
CA GLU A 191 -14.67 -14.17 -16.17
C GLU A 191 -14.05 -14.64 -17.48
N ILE A 192 -13.08 -13.90 -18.02
CA ILE A 192 -12.39 -14.22 -19.28
C ILE A 192 -11.23 -15.18 -19.02
N GLU A 193 -10.44 -14.92 -17.99
CA GLU A 193 -9.27 -15.71 -17.59
C GLU A 193 -9.34 -16.04 -16.09
N PRO A 194 -10.03 -17.14 -15.69
CA PRO A 194 -10.28 -17.45 -14.28
C PRO A 194 -9.04 -17.67 -13.43
N ASP A 195 -7.93 -18.14 -13.99
CA ASP A 195 -6.72 -18.51 -13.23
C ASP A 195 -5.72 -17.37 -13.06
N ARG A 196 -6.13 -16.15 -13.31
CA ARG A 196 -5.29 -14.96 -13.24
C ARG A 196 -5.05 -14.50 -11.81
N ALA A 197 -3.93 -14.93 -11.21
CA ALA A 197 -3.59 -14.63 -9.82
C ALA A 197 -3.47 -13.12 -9.55
N ASP A 198 -2.86 -12.36 -10.47
CA ASP A 198 -2.72 -10.90 -10.35
C ASP A 198 -4.05 -10.15 -10.35
N ALA A 199 -5.03 -10.60 -11.13
CA ALA A 199 -6.37 -10.03 -11.15
C ALA A 199 -7.15 -10.38 -9.87
N ARG A 200 -7.01 -11.61 -9.34
CA ARG A 200 -7.60 -11.99 -8.04
C ARG A 200 -7.03 -11.18 -6.90
N HIS A 201 -5.72 -11.02 -6.86
CA HIS A 201 -5.06 -10.18 -5.87
C HIS A 201 -5.53 -8.72 -5.98
N GLY A 202 -5.54 -8.16 -7.19
CA GLY A 202 -6.04 -6.80 -7.44
C GLY A 202 -7.49 -6.61 -7.00
N LEU A 203 -8.35 -7.61 -7.23
CA LEU A 203 -9.73 -7.62 -6.73
C LEU A 203 -9.75 -7.58 -5.20
N GLY A 204 -8.94 -8.40 -4.52
CA GLY A 204 -8.80 -8.38 -3.07
C GLY A 204 -8.42 -7.01 -2.54
N VAL A 205 -7.42 -6.35 -3.14
CA VAL A 205 -7.00 -4.99 -2.78
C VAL A 205 -8.12 -3.96 -3.00
N ALA A 206 -8.88 -4.06 -4.10
CA ALA A 206 -10.01 -3.17 -4.36
C ALA A 206 -11.14 -3.39 -3.34
N LEU A 207 -11.46 -4.64 -3.02
CA LEU A 207 -12.46 -5.01 -2.01
C LEU A 207 -12.12 -4.48 -0.62
N LEU A 208 -10.83 -4.51 -0.23
CA LEU A 208 -10.36 -3.90 1.02
C LEU A 208 -10.67 -2.41 1.07
N ARG A 209 -10.40 -1.68 -0.02
CA ARG A 209 -10.73 -0.25 -0.09
C ARG A 209 -12.23 0.02 0.02
N GLY A 210 -13.05 -0.94 -0.40
CA GLY A 210 -14.51 -0.93 -0.23
C GLY A 210 -15.00 -1.37 1.16
N GLY A 211 -14.10 -1.80 2.06
CA GLY A 211 -14.46 -2.31 3.39
C GLY A 211 -15.07 -3.73 3.37
N ARG A 212 -14.86 -4.50 2.29
CA ARG A 212 -15.40 -5.87 2.06
C ARG A 212 -14.37 -6.93 2.44
N LEU A 213 -14.07 -7.02 3.75
CA LEU A 213 -12.93 -7.79 4.27
C LEU A 213 -13.01 -9.29 3.95
N ASP A 214 -14.18 -9.93 4.13
CA ASP A 214 -14.33 -11.37 3.91
C ASP A 214 -14.09 -11.77 2.46
N GLU A 215 -14.65 -10.99 1.54
CA GLU A 215 -14.46 -11.20 0.10
C GLU A 215 -13.00 -10.95 -0.30
N ALA A 216 -12.36 -9.95 0.30
CA ALA A 216 -10.95 -9.67 0.05
C ALA A 216 -10.04 -10.82 0.49
N ILE A 217 -10.25 -11.36 1.72
CA ILE A 217 -9.51 -12.54 2.21
C ILE A 217 -9.76 -13.75 1.30
N GLY A 218 -11.00 -13.94 0.82
CA GLY A 218 -11.33 -14.97 -0.17
C GLY A 218 -10.53 -14.82 -1.46
N ALA A 219 -10.51 -13.61 -2.03
CA ALA A 219 -9.78 -13.30 -3.25
C ALA A 219 -8.25 -13.48 -3.10
N PHE A 220 -7.68 -13.12 -1.94
CA PHE A 220 -6.25 -13.38 -1.64
C PHE A 220 -5.94 -14.87 -1.53
N ARG A 221 -6.80 -15.68 -0.88
CA ARG A 221 -6.63 -17.14 -0.84
C ARG A 221 -6.67 -17.76 -2.23
N GLU A 222 -7.59 -17.31 -3.07
CA GLU A 222 -7.66 -17.75 -4.46
C GLU A 222 -6.41 -17.33 -5.27
N ALA A 223 -5.87 -16.12 -5.04
CA ALA A 223 -4.65 -15.66 -5.67
C ALA A 223 -3.44 -16.51 -5.24
N ALA A 224 -3.31 -16.78 -3.94
CA ALA A 224 -2.27 -17.65 -3.39
C ALA A 224 -2.38 -19.10 -3.94
N ALA A 225 -3.59 -19.63 -4.07
CA ALA A 225 -3.83 -20.95 -4.66
C ALA A 225 -3.48 -20.99 -6.15
N ALA A 226 -3.77 -19.93 -6.91
CA ALA A 226 -3.43 -19.83 -8.34
C ALA A 226 -1.92 -19.67 -8.59
N LYS A 227 -1.17 -19.13 -7.63
CA LYS A 227 0.29 -18.96 -7.71
C LYS A 227 0.98 -19.35 -6.40
N PRO A 228 1.06 -20.66 -6.07
CA PRO A 228 1.55 -21.13 -4.77
C PRO A 228 3.00 -20.76 -4.43
N GLY A 229 3.81 -20.41 -5.43
CA GLY A 229 5.19 -19.96 -5.22
C GLY A 229 5.35 -18.49 -4.83
N ASP A 230 4.26 -17.74 -4.81
CA ASP A 230 4.28 -16.30 -4.50
C ASP A 230 3.91 -16.05 -3.02
N ALA A 231 4.94 -15.84 -2.21
CA ALA A 231 4.80 -15.63 -0.77
C ALA A 231 4.00 -14.36 -0.41
N ALA A 232 3.96 -13.36 -1.31
CA ALA A 232 3.25 -12.11 -1.06
C ALA A 232 1.73 -12.31 -1.00
N TYR A 233 1.15 -13.10 -1.91
CA TYR A 233 -0.29 -13.38 -1.90
C TYR A 233 -0.74 -14.12 -0.64
N ALA A 234 0.08 -15.06 -0.16
CA ALA A 234 -0.19 -15.76 1.09
C ALA A 234 -0.01 -14.84 2.32
N SER A 235 0.92 -13.89 2.26
CA SER A 235 1.12 -12.88 3.31
C SER A 235 -0.10 -11.97 3.47
N ASP A 236 -0.75 -11.56 2.38
CA ASP A 236 -1.97 -10.77 2.45
C ASP A 236 -3.09 -11.50 3.20
N VAL A 237 -3.21 -12.82 3.05
CA VAL A 237 -4.18 -13.61 3.83
C VAL A 237 -3.88 -13.51 5.32
N VAL A 238 -2.62 -13.73 5.75
CA VAL A 238 -2.23 -13.68 7.16
C VAL A 238 -2.49 -12.28 7.74
N PHE A 239 -2.03 -11.23 7.07
CA PHE A 239 -2.14 -9.86 7.57
C PHE A 239 -3.59 -9.42 7.74
N HIS A 240 -4.46 -9.69 6.75
CA HIS A 240 -5.83 -9.19 6.79
C HIS A 240 -6.73 -9.93 7.77
N GLN A 241 -6.34 -11.13 8.23
CA GLN A 241 -7.06 -11.82 9.32
C GLN A 241 -7.02 -11.07 10.65
N HIS A 242 -6.01 -10.22 10.88
CA HIS A 242 -5.95 -9.39 12.09
C HIS A 242 -7.10 -8.38 12.21
N PHE A 243 -7.75 -8.03 11.09
CA PHE A 243 -8.89 -7.10 11.06
C PHE A 243 -10.23 -7.81 11.28
N HIS A 244 -10.27 -9.13 11.16
CA HIS A 244 -11.51 -9.89 11.16
C HIS A 244 -12.00 -10.16 12.59
N PRO A 245 -13.25 -9.75 12.95
CA PRO A 245 -13.74 -9.83 14.34
C PRO A 245 -13.92 -11.26 14.88
N ALA A 246 -14.07 -12.25 14.00
CA ALA A 246 -14.23 -13.64 14.39
C ALA A 246 -12.90 -14.43 14.45
N HIS A 247 -11.76 -13.80 14.11
CA HIS A 247 -10.47 -14.49 14.13
C HIS A 247 -9.70 -14.18 15.42
N ASP A 248 -9.38 -15.21 16.14
CA ASP A 248 -8.54 -15.14 17.34
C ASP A 248 -7.05 -15.33 17.00
N GLY A 249 -6.20 -15.17 18.01
CA GLY A 249 -4.76 -15.34 17.82
C GLY A 249 -4.35 -16.75 17.40
N ALA A 250 -5.11 -17.79 17.75
CA ALA A 250 -4.82 -19.18 17.37
C ALA A 250 -5.11 -19.40 15.86
N THR A 251 -6.21 -18.85 15.37
CA THR A 251 -6.58 -18.85 13.94
C THR A 251 -5.52 -18.14 13.10
N ILE A 252 -5.09 -16.95 13.54
CA ILE A 252 -4.06 -16.16 12.87
C ILE A 252 -2.72 -16.91 12.85
N LEU A 253 -2.31 -17.49 13.98
CA LEU A 253 -1.07 -18.28 14.06
C LEU A 253 -1.11 -19.52 13.16
N ALA A 254 -2.27 -20.20 13.06
CA ALA A 254 -2.41 -21.37 12.19
C ALA A 254 -2.17 -21.03 10.72
N GLU A 255 -2.69 -19.88 10.25
CA GLU A 255 -2.48 -19.38 8.90
C GLU A 255 -1.02 -18.94 8.68
N ALA A 256 -0.44 -18.19 9.63
CA ALA A 256 0.95 -17.78 9.58
C ALA A 256 1.93 -18.97 9.53
N ARG A 257 1.65 -20.03 10.29
CA ARG A 257 2.40 -21.29 10.20
C ARG A 257 2.16 -22.05 8.89
N ALA A 258 0.99 -21.92 8.27
CA ALA A 258 0.75 -22.46 6.93
C ALA A 258 1.61 -21.73 5.90
N TRP A 259 1.75 -20.41 6.04
CA TRP A 259 2.68 -19.63 5.24
C TRP A 259 4.13 -20.11 5.40
N ASP A 260 4.61 -20.33 6.63
CA ASP A 260 5.97 -20.84 6.91
C ASP A 260 6.20 -22.22 6.27
N ARG A 261 5.23 -23.13 6.34
CA ARG A 261 5.33 -24.44 5.67
C ARG A 261 5.42 -24.36 4.16
N ALA A 262 4.79 -23.36 3.55
CA ALA A 262 4.75 -23.19 2.09
C ALA A 262 5.95 -22.40 1.55
N HIS A 263 6.45 -21.43 2.29
CA HIS A 263 7.43 -20.44 1.83
C HIS A 263 8.67 -20.34 2.70
N GLY A 264 8.65 -20.96 3.89
CA GLY A 264 9.83 -21.15 4.71
C GLY A 264 10.78 -22.15 4.02
N ASP A 265 12.08 -21.85 4.02
CA ASP A 265 13.10 -22.77 3.49
C ASP A 265 13.28 -23.94 4.46
N GLY A 266 12.36 -24.94 4.42
CA GLY A 266 12.34 -26.10 5.33
C GLY A 266 13.59 -27.00 5.27
N ALA A 267 14.52 -26.71 4.40
CA ALA A 267 15.76 -27.46 4.16
C ALA A 267 17.02 -26.60 4.26
N VAL A 268 16.94 -25.44 4.90
CA VAL A 268 18.19 -24.73 5.17
C VAL A 268 18.99 -25.61 6.13
N ASP A 269 20.08 -26.17 5.63
CA ASP A 269 21.29 -26.30 6.40
C ASP A 269 21.55 -24.92 7.01
N ARG A 270 20.85 -24.69 8.09
CA ARG A 270 20.98 -23.48 8.90
C ARG A 270 22.45 -23.45 9.18
N VAL A 271 23.14 -22.56 8.54
CA VAL A 271 24.50 -22.25 8.90
C VAL A 271 24.42 -22.03 10.40
N ALA A 272 24.66 -23.12 11.15
CA ALA A 272 24.86 -23.08 12.56
C ALA A 272 26.14 -22.29 12.71
N ARG A 273 26.02 -20.95 12.52
CA ARG A 273 27.09 -20.04 12.90
C ARG A 273 27.18 -20.25 14.39
N GLU A 274 28.27 -20.93 14.78
CA GLU A 274 28.65 -21.06 16.16
C GLU A 274 28.50 -19.70 16.78
N ARG A 275 27.57 -19.60 17.72
CA ARG A 275 27.25 -18.35 18.38
C ARG A 275 28.36 -18.06 19.32
N THR A 276 29.20 -17.21 18.89
CA THR A 276 30.15 -16.57 19.75
C THR A 276 29.37 -15.67 20.73
N ARG A 277 29.71 -15.77 22.02
CA ARG A 277 29.64 -14.76 23.05
C ARG A 277 29.43 -13.37 22.45
N VAL A 278 28.70 -12.48 23.15
CA VAL A 278 28.64 -11.05 22.81
C VAL A 278 30.01 -10.62 22.29
N PRO A 279 30.14 -10.18 21.04
CA PRO A 279 31.43 -9.95 20.43
C PRO A 279 32.18 -8.83 21.16
N ASP A 280 33.52 -8.94 21.27
CA ASP A 280 34.36 -7.83 21.76
C ASP A 280 34.43 -6.66 20.75
N ARG A 281 33.39 -6.42 20.00
CA ARG A 281 33.20 -5.35 19.02
C ARG A 281 31.75 -4.83 19.11
N ARG A 282 31.44 -3.75 18.42
CA ARG A 282 30.08 -3.28 18.26
C ARG A 282 29.16 -4.40 17.75
N ILE A 283 27.95 -4.50 18.32
CA ILE A 283 26.90 -5.40 17.84
C ILE A 283 26.34 -4.83 16.54
N ARG A 284 26.33 -5.62 15.46
CA ARG A 284 25.78 -5.22 14.18
C ARG A 284 24.28 -5.49 14.15
N VAL A 285 23.49 -4.42 14.04
CA VAL A 285 22.05 -4.48 13.94
C VAL A 285 21.62 -4.12 12.53
N GLY A 286 20.93 -5.02 11.84
CA GLY A 286 20.40 -4.79 10.49
C GLY A 286 18.89 -4.58 10.53
N TYR A 287 18.40 -3.51 9.95
CA TYR A 287 16.97 -3.23 9.77
C TYR A 287 16.58 -3.43 8.31
N VAL A 288 15.55 -4.22 8.04
CA VAL A 288 15.06 -4.50 6.67
C VAL A 288 13.66 -3.90 6.50
N SER A 289 13.48 -3.02 5.52
CA SER A 289 12.16 -2.43 5.24
C SER A 289 12.05 -1.83 3.82
N PRO A 290 10.88 -1.92 3.18
CA PRO A 290 10.50 -1.13 2.01
C PRO A 290 10.00 0.28 2.41
N ASN A 291 9.95 0.60 3.70
CA ASN A 291 9.31 1.80 4.24
C ASN A 291 10.30 2.83 4.82
N PHE A 292 11.58 2.76 4.47
CA PHE A 292 12.54 3.86 4.71
C PHE A 292 12.24 5.05 3.77
N ARG A 293 11.03 5.59 3.89
CA ARG A 293 10.48 6.66 3.06
C ARG A 293 9.37 7.38 3.82
N ARG A 294 8.72 8.35 3.20
CA ARG A 294 7.51 8.98 3.78
C ARG A 294 6.41 7.94 3.98
N HIS A 295 6.38 7.36 5.17
CA HIS A 295 5.48 6.30 5.61
C HIS A 295 5.24 6.42 7.11
N CYS A 296 4.13 5.86 7.63
CA CYS A 296 3.83 5.94 9.08
C CYS A 296 4.90 5.29 9.97
N GLN A 297 5.67 4.32 9.47
CA GLN A 297 6.79 3.74 10.21
C GLN A 297 7.91 4.74 10.47
N ALA A 298 8.07 5.75 9.64
CA ALA A 298 9.10 6.77 9.82
C ALA A 298 8.96 7.54 11.14
N PHE A 299 7.71 7.72 11.63
CA PHE A 299 7.44 8.36 12.93
C PHE A 299 8.03 7.60 14.13
N PHE A 300 8.42 6.36 13.92
CA PHE A 300 9.04 5.49 14.93
C PHE A 300 10.51 5.23 14.62
N LEU A 301 10.89 5.20 13.34
CA LEU A 301 12.24 4.89 12.92
C LEU A 301 13.19 6.08 13.08
N PHE A 302 12.75 7.30 12.75
CA PHE A 302 13.57 8.49 12.95
C PHE A 302 14.06 8.64 14.39
N PRO A 303 13.14 8.64 15.40
CA PRO A 303 13.56 8.80 16.78
C PRO A 303 14.45 7.63 17.25
N LEU A 304 14.17 6.39 16.86
CA LEU A 304 15.03 5.26 17.21
C LEU A 304 16.43 5.37 16.60
N LEU A 305 16.52 5.53 15.27
CA LEU A 305 17.80 5.56 14.57
C LEU A 305 18.70 6.72 15.03
N ALA A 306 18.08 7.87 15.36
CA ALA A 306 18.80 9.04 15.87
C ALA A 306 19.36 8.87 17.31
N HIS A 307 18.89 7.86 18.06
CA HIS A 307 19.28 7.67 19.46
C HIS A 307 19.96 6.32 19.73
N HIS A 308 20.31 5.58 18.70
CA HIS A 308 21.18 4.41 18.87
C HIS A 308 22.55 4.81 19.42
N ASP A 309 23.08 3.97 20.30
CA ASP A 309 24.43 4.11 20.83
C ASP A 309 25.46 3.57 19.82
N HIS A 310 25.93 4.44 18.94
CA HIS A 310 26.92 4.09 17.90
C HIS A 310 28.31 3.71 18.43
N ASP A 311 28.59 3.92 19.72
CA ASP A 311 29.84 3.43 20.33
C ASP A 311 29.77 1.91 20.57
N HIS A 312 28.61 1.36 20.84
CA HIS A 312 28.40 -0.05 21.13
C HIS A 312 27.66 -0.83 20.02
N PHE A 313 26.90 -0.15 19.16
CA PHE A 313 26.13 -0.73 18.06
C PHE A 313 26.56 -0.17 16.72
N GLU A 314 26.59 -1.02 15.71
CA GLU A 314 26.83 -0.67 14.31
C GLU A 314 25.53 -0.91 13.52
N ILE A 315 24.92 0.17 13.03
CA ILE A 315 23.57 0.15 12.46
C ILE A 315 23.62 0.04 10.94
N HIS A 316 22.99 -1.00 10.40
CA HIS A 316 22.83 -1.26 8.98
C HIS A 316 21.36 -1.13 8.58
N CYS A 317 21.05 -0.32 7.57
CA CYS A 317 19.71 -0.21 6.99
C CYS A 317 19.68 -0.83 5.59
N TYR A 318 18.90 -1.91 5.41
CA TYR A 318 18.64 -2.55 4.11
C TYR A 318 17.34 -1.99 3.54
N SER A 319 17.47 -0.96 2.71
CA SER A 319 16.35 -0.20 2.16
C SER A 319 15.85 -0.84 0.87
N ASP A 320 14.65 -1.41 0.91
CA ASP A 320 13.95 -1.96 -0.27
C ASP A 320 13.02 -0.93 -0.93
N VAL A 321 13.36 0.34 -0.84
CA VAL A 321 12.58 1.44 -1.41
C VAL A 321 12.83 1.54 -2.91
N ALA A 322 11.82 1.19 -3.72
CA ALA A 322 11.93 1.27 -5.19
C ALA A 322 11.98 2.71 -5.73
N ARG A 323 11.38 3.67 -5.02
CA ARG A 323 11.38 5.09 -5.36
C ARG A 323 11.75 5.89 -4.11
N PRO A 324 13.03 6.18 -3.90
CA PRO A 324 13.50 6.98 -2.78
C PRO A 324 12.91 8.39 -2.81
N ASP A 325 12.59 8.93 -1.64
CA ASP A 325 12.17 10.30 -1.41
C ASP A 325 13.14 11.02 -0.47
N GLU A 326 12.84 12.27 -0.10
CA GLU A 326 13.65 13.06 0.83
C GLU A 326 13.83 12.36 2.19
N TRP A 327 12.76 11.75 2.72
CA TRP A 327 12.82 11.02 3.99
C TRP A 327 13.70 9.79 3.91
N THR A 328 13.79 9.16 2.73
CA THR A 328 14.72 8.03 2.51
C THR A 328 16.15 8.47 2.78
N GLY A 329 16.59 9.59 2.21
CA GLY A 329 17.93 10.12 2.43
C GLY A 329 18.19 10.48 3.89
N GLN A 330 17.22 11.12 4.54
CA GLN A 330 17.32 11.53 5.95
C GLN A 330 17.39 10.33 6.90
N LEU A 331 16.53 9.31 6.72
CA LEU A 331 16.53 8.08 7.53
C LEU A 331 17.85 7.31 7.40
N LEU A 332 18.30 7.11 6.15
CA LEU A 332 19.50 6.34 5.89
C LEU A 332 20.78 7.04 6.35
N ALA A 333 20.77 8.37 6.46
CA ALA A 333 21.89 9.13 7.01
C ALA A 333 22.10 8.94 8.53
N LEU A 334 21.13 8.36 9.24
CA LEU A 334 21.22 8.04 10.67
C LEU A 334 21.87 6.67 10.94
N ALA A 335 22.10 5.86 9.91
CA ALA A 335 22.73 4.55 10.03
C ALA A 335 24.24 4.64 9.73
N ASP A 336 25.05 3.72 10.32
CA ASP A 336 26.47 3.59 9.96
C ASP A 336 26.61 3.09 8.51
N HIS A 337 25.70 2.21 8.06
CA HIS A 337 25.70 1.63 6.72
C HIS A 337 24.30 1.62 6.10
N ALA A 338 24.18 2.19 4.92
CA ALA A 338 22.96 2.20 4.12
C ALA A 338 23.13 1.34 2.87
N HIS A 339 22.22 0.37 2.69
CA HIS A 339 22.23 -0.57 1.58
C HIS A 339 20.92 -0.42 0.78
N GLY A 340 21.00 0.01 -0.49
CA GLY A 340 19.89 -0.05 -1.43
C GLY A 340 19.74 -1.48 -1.93
N VAL A 341 18.62 -2.14 -1.61
CA VAL A 341 18.39 -3.57 -1.92
C VAL A 341 17.16 -3.81 -2.80
N SER A 342 16.55 -2.74 -3.29
CA SER A 342 15.40 -2.83 -4.19
C SER A 342 15.80 -3.55 -5.49
N GLY A 343 15.00 -4.54 -5.87
CA GLY A 343 15.27 -5.40 -7.02
C GLY A 343 16.17 -6.62 -6.75
N MET A 344 16.79 -6.71 -5.56
CA MET A 344 17.53 -7.93 -5.18
C MET A 344 16.57 -9.09 -4.90
N GLY A 345 16.94 -10.29 -5.37
CA GLY A 345 16.25 -11.53 -5.01
C GLY A 345 16.40 -11.85 -3.51
N HIS A 346 15.47 -12.63 -2.95
CA HIS A 346 15.51 -13.00 -1.52
C HIS A 346 16.79 -13.75 -1.13
N ALA A 347 17.30 -14.64 -2.00
CA ALA A 347 18.53 -15.38 -1.77
C ALA A 347 19.75 -14.44 -1.73
N GLU A 348 19.86 -13.59 -2.73
CA GLU A 348 20.95 -12.61 -2.86
C GLU A 348 21.00 -11.66 -1.66
N LEU A 349 19.84 -11.17 -1.21
CA LEU A 349 19.75 -10.30 -0.04
C LEU A 349 20.16 -11.06 1.24
N ALA A 350 19.76 -12.31 1.40
CA ALA A 350 20.15 -13.13 2.54
C ALA A 350 21.68 -13.37 2.57
N GLU A 351 22.29 -13.66 1.41
CA GLU A 351 23.74 -13.82 1.28
C GLU A 351 24.49 -12.52 1.61
N ARG A 352 23.98 -11.38 1.15
CA ARG A 352 24.53 -10.06 1.46
C ARG A 352 24.50 -9.77 2.96
N ILE A 353 23.36 -9.93 3.62
CA ILE A 353 23.21 -9.75 5.07
C ILE A 353 24.15 -10.67 5.84
N ALA A 354 24.29 -11.92 5.39
CA ALA A 354 25.20 -12.89 5.97
C ALA A 354 26.68 -12.47 5.83
N ALA A 355 27.07 -11.92 4.66
CA ALA A 355 28.41 -11.43 4.40
C ALA A 355 28.74 -10.16 5.22
N ASP A 356 27.76 -9.29 5.44
CA ASP A 356 27.91 -8.09 6.28
C ASP A 356 28.06 -8.47 7.77
N GLY A 357 27.82 -9.72 8.15
CA GLY A 357 28.07 -10.26 9.49
C GLY A 357 27.14 -9.68 10.56
N ILE A 358 25.87 -9.49 10.22
CA ILE A 358 24.83 -8.96 11.11
C ILE A 358 24.61 -9.91 12.29
N ASP A 359 24.59 -9.39 13.51
CA ASP A 359 24.33 -10.13 14.74
C ASP A 359 22.85 -10.22 15.07
N VAL A 360 22.13 -9.08 14.91
CA VAL A 360 20.68 -8.98 15.11
C VAL A 360 20.04 -8.41 13.86
N LEU A 361 19.16 -9.17 13.23
CA LEU A 361 18.41 -8.73 12.05
C LEU A 361 16.96 -8.46 12.44
N VAL A 362 16.49 -7.24 12.15
CA VAL A 362 15.14 -6.78 12.50
C VAL A 362 14.28 -6.66 11.25
N ASP A 363 13.16 -7.39 11.24
CA ASP A 363 12.11 -7.24 10.24
C ASP A 363 11.12 -6.16 10.68
N LEU A 364 10.95 -5.14 9.83
CA LEU A 364 10.03 -4.03 10.08
C LEU A 364 8.71 -4.14 9.31
N THR A 365 8.48 -5.24 8.59
CA THR A 365 7.36 -5.33 7.63
C THR A 365 6.45 -6.54 7.87
N MET A 366 6.98 -7.66 8.33
CA MET A 366 6.25 -8.91 8.57
C MET A 366 5.43 -9.32 7.31
N HIS A 367 4.13 -9.63 7.47
CA HIS A 367 3.23 -9.98 6.37
C HIS A 367 2.58 -8.78 5.66
N MET A 368 3.00 -7.55 5.96
CA MET A 368 2.53 -6.39 5.19
C MET A 368 3.11 -6.41 3.77
N ALA A 369 2.50 -5.62 2.89
CA ALA A 369 2.92 -5.50 1.49
C ALA A 369 4.43 -5.19 1.36
N ASP A 370 5.05 -5.78 0.34
CA ASP A 370 6.49 -5.67 0.07
C ASP A 370 7.40 -6.24 1.19
N GLY A 371 6.87 -7.07 2.09
CA GLY A 371 7.62 -7.75 3.15
C GLY A 371 8.69 -8.70 2.61
N ARG A 372 9.78 -8.86 3.38
CA ARG A 372 10.92 -9.70 3.02
C ARG A 372 11.06 -10.94 3.92
N LEU A 373 9.96 -11.48 4.45
CA LEU A 373 9.97 -12.70 5.28
C LEU A 373 10.72 -13.89 4.65
N PRO A 374 10.70 -14.13 3.31
CA PRO A 374 11.52 -15.17 2.69
C PRO A 374 13.03 -14.99 2.85
N VAL A 375 13.52 -13.77 3.15
CA VAL A 375 14.92 -13.52 3.53
C VAL A 375 15.20 -14.06 4.94
N PHE A 376 14.30 -13.77 5.88
CA PHE A 376 14.38 -14.25 7.26
C PHE A 376 14.25 -15.77 7.37
N ALA A 377 13.43 -16.38 6.51
CA ALA A 377 13.34 -17.85 6.40
C ALA A 377 14.70 -18.51 6.15
N ARG A 378 15.60 -17.84 5.41
CA ARG A 378 16.98 -18.27 5.11
C ARG A 378 17.94 -18.09 6.26
N ARG A 379 17.52 -17.45 7.32
CA ARG A 379 18.28 -17.22 8.55
C ARG A 379 19.68 -16.60 8.34
N PRO A 380 19.78 -15.44 7.70
CA PRO A 380 21.08 -14.80 7.41
C PRO A 380 21.78 -14.24 8.65
N ALA A 381 21.10 -14.10 9.80
CA ALA A 381 21.67 -13.61 11.04
C ALA A 381 21.43 -14.57 12.21
N PRO A 382 22.31 -14.59 13.23
CA PRO A 382 22.16 -15.42 14.42
C PRO A 382 20.89 -15.11 15.21
N VAL A 383 20.53 -13.84 15.40
CA VAL A 383 19.33 -13.37 16.09
C VAL A 383 18.41 -12.68 15.09
N GLN A 384 17.16 -13.11 15.01
CA GLN A 384 16.15 -12.51 14.15
C GLN A 384 14.95 -12.03 14.97
N VAL A 385 14.54 -10.78 14.75
CA VAL A 385 13.52 -10.09 15.55
C VAL A 385 12.51 -9.45 14.62
N CYS A 386 11.22 -9.49 14.94
CA CYS A 386 10.22 -8.67 14.27
C CYS A 386 9.73 -7.53 15.17
N TRP A 387 9.54 -6.36 14.57
CA TRP A 387 9.08 -5.16 15.26
C TRP A 387 8.37 -4.21 14.31
N LEU A 388 7.52 -3.36 14.83
CA LEU A 388 6.92 -2.16 14.26
C LEU A 388 5.79 -2.37 13.24
N ALA A 389 5.83 -3.35 12.35
CA ALA A 389 4.77 -3.57 11.35
C ALA A 389 3.37 -3.62 12.00
N TYR A 390 3.23 -4.54 12.90
CA TYR A 390 2.12 -4.70 13.86
C TYR A 390 2.60 -5.58 15.02
N PRO A 391 2.08 -5.41 16.24
CA PRO A 391 2.39 -6.34 17.32
C PRO A 391 1.67 -7.67 17.05
N GLY A 392 2.39 -8.70 16.61
CA GLY A 392 1.81 -9.98 16.22
C GLY A 392 2.87 -11.05 15.99
N THR A 393 2.48 -12.16 15.35
CA THR A 393 3.38 -13.23 14.95
C THR A 393 3.63 -13.21 13.44
N THR A 394 4.84 -13.60 13.03
CA THR A 394 5.16 -13.94 11.63
C THR A 394 4.80 -15.38 11.30
N GLY A 395 4.63 -16.25 12.32
CA GLY A 395 4.50 -17.69 12.15
C GLY A 395 5.78 -18.41 11.74
N LEU A 396 6.84 -17.65 11.44
CA LEU A 396 8.09 -18.16 10.88
C LEU A 396 8.95 -18.82 11.96
N ALA A 397 9.27 -20.10 11.78
CA ALA A 397 10.13 -20.85 12.72
C ALA A 397 11.56 -20.30 12.81
N ALA A 398 12.01 -19.58 11.78
CA ALA A 398 13.31 -18.93 11.75
C ALA A 398 13.35 -17.58 12.50
N MET A 399 12.21 -16.97 12.84
CA MET A 399 12.12 -15.75 13.63
C MET A 399 12.25 -16.09 15.11
N ASP A 400 13.23 -15.51 15.78
CA ASP A 400 13.52 -15.87 17.18
C ASP A 400 12.67 -15.11 18.17
N TYR A 401 12.49 -13.82 17.92
CA TYR A 401 11.86 -12.90 18.87
C TYR A 401 10.90 -11.92 18.18
N ARG A 402 9.95 -11.45 18.94
CA ARG A 402 9.12 -10.27 18.63
C ARG A 402 9.21 -9.26 19.76
N VAL A 403 9.33 -7.98 19.41
CA VAL A 403 9.28 -6.90 20.40
C VAL A 403 7.86 -6.73 20.90
N THR A 404 7.70 -6.52 22.20
CA THR A 404 6.40 -6.30 22.86
C THR A 404 6.58 -5.47 24.15
N ASP A 405 5.49 -5.17 24.85
CA ASP A 405 5.49 -4.51 26.14
C ASP A 405 4.52 -5.21 27.14
N PRO A 406 4.55 -4.85 28.45
CA PRO A 406 3.74 -5.52 29.45
C PRO A 406 2.21 -5.37 29.26
N TYR A 407 1.77 -4.37 28.51
CA TYR A 407 0.35 -4.12 28.26
C TYR A 407 -0.15 -4.83 27.01
N LEU A 408 0.70 -4.96 26.01
CA LEU A 408 0.41 -5.75 24.80
C LEU A 408 0.37 -7.25 25.12
N ASP A 409 1.28 -7.74 25.98
CA ASP A 409 1.37 -9.13 26.37
C ASP A 409 1.54 -9.30 27.88
N PRO A 410 0.50 -9.09 28.67
CA PRO A 410 0.59 -9.11 30.14
C PRO A 410 1.08 -10.46 30.70
N ASP A 411 0.77 -11.57 30.02
CA ASP A 411 1.12 -12.93 30.47
C ASP A 411 2.29 -13.53 29.69
N GLY A 412 2.79 -12.87 28.64
CA GLY A 412 3.89 -13.34 27.77
C GLY A 412 3.58 -14.62 26.96
N ALA A 413 2.41 -15.22 27.15
CA ALA A 413 2.03 -16.53 26.65
C ALA A 413 0.88 -16.46 25.64
N GLY A 414 1.07 -15.71 24.53
CA GLY A 414 0.11 -15.73 23.44
C GLY A 414 0.39 -16.83 22.42
N PRO A 415 -0.52 -17.04 21.46
CA PRO A 415 -0.31 -17.96 20.34
C PRO A 415 0.64 -17.34 19.32
N TYR A 416 1.94 -17.41 19.59
CA TYR A 416 3.01 -16.88 18.74
C TYR A 416 4.04 -17.96 18.44
N THR A 417 4.81 -17.82 17.36
CA THR A 417 5.97 -18.65 17.08
C THR A 417 7.21 -18.10 17.78
N GLU A 418 7.31 -16.78 17.83
CA GLU A 418 8.44 -16.04 18.36
C GLU A 418 8.37 -15.91 19.89
N ARG A 419 9.54 -15.88 20.54
CA ARG A 419 9.64 -15.53 21.96
C ARG A 419 9.45 -14.02 22.15
N PRO A 420 8.78 -13.56 23.21
CA PRO A 420 8.64 -12.14 23.47
C PRO A 420 9.98 -11.51 23.92
N LEU A 421 10.35 -10.39 23.31
CA LEU A 421 11.29 -9.39 23.85
C LEU A 421 10.44 -8.30 24.50
N VAL A 422 10.18 -8.45 25.79
CA VAL A 422 9.34 -7.52 26.55
C VAL A 422 10.19 -6.29 26.91
N LEU A 423 9.89 -5.15 26.30
CA LEU A 423 10.43 -3.86 26.71
C LEU A 423 9.76 -3.41 28.01
N PRO A 424 10.46 -2.67 28.91
CA PRO A 424 9.93 -2.37 30.24
C PRO A 424 8.62 -1.56 30.24
N GLU A 425 8.38 -0.75 29.22
CA GLU A 425 7.31 0.26 29.25
C GLU A 425 6.42 0.25 28.02
N THR A 426 7.00 0.36 26.83
CA THR A 426 6.24 0.59 25.59
C THR A 426 6.90 -0.08 24.39
N PHE A 427 6.04 -0.56 23.49
CA PHE A 427 6.39 -0.99 22.13
C PHE A 427 6.66 0.20 21.19
N TRP A 428 6.19 1.39 21.58
CA TRP A 428 6.13 2.57 20.73
C TRP A 428 7.33 3.49 20.98
N CYS A 429 7.89 4.07 19.89
CA CYS A 429 8.89 5.11 19.90
C CYS A 429 8.41 6.21 18.95
N TYR A 430 7.47 7.04 19.39
CA TYR A 430 6.74 7.92 18.49
C TYR A 430 7.33 9.34 18.47
N ASP A 431 7.47 9.89 17.25
CA ASP A 431 7.75 11.28 16.98
C ASP A 431 6.88 11.73 15.78
N PRO A 432 6.06 12.77 15.89
CA PRO A 432 5.23 13.27 14.79
C PRO A 432 6.04 13.84 13.61
N LEU A 433 7.34 14.14 13.80
CA LEU A 433 8.36 14.61 12.85
C LEU A 433 8.10 15.98 12.17
N GLU A 434 6.95 16.56 12.32
CA GLU A 434 6.58 17.81 11.63
C GLU A 434 6.24 18.89 12.65
N VAL A 435 6.47 20.16 12.30
CA VAL A 435 5.93 21.30 13.05
C VAL A 435 4.43 21.35 12.79
N LEU A 436 3.69 20.80 13.73
CA LEU A 436 2.25 20.60 13.60
C LEU A 436 1.46 21.71 14.32
N PRO A 437 0.23 22.00 13.85
CA PRO A 437 -0.61 22.99 14.50
C PRO A 437 -0.90 22.60 15.96
N ALA A 438 -1.09 23.57 16.81
CA ALA A 438 -1.55 23.34 18.18
C ALA A 438 -2.92 22.64 18.20
N PRO A 439 -3.25 21.83 19.21
CA PRO A 439 -4.54 21.14 19.32
C PRO A 439 -5.76 22.06 19.14
N GLY A 440 -5.70 23.29 19.64
CA GLY A 440 -6.81 24.22 19.69
C GLY A 440 -7.79 23.93 20.82
N ALA A 441 -8.67 24.89 21.08
CA ALA A 441 -9.70 24.77 22.15
C ALA A 441 -10.68 23.62 21.85
N LEU A 442 -11.39 23.15 22.87
CA LEU A 442 -12.39 22.09 22.74
C LEU A 442 -13.54 22.54 21.82
N PRO A 443 -13.74 21.91 20.66
CA PRO A 443 -14.75 22.34 19.67
C PRO A 443 -16.19 22.31 20.22
N ALA A 444 -16.50 21.39 21.14
CA ALA A 444 -17.84 21.25 21.70
C ALA A 444 -18.30 22.50 22.43
N ARG A 445 -17.40 23.28 23.07
CA ARG A 445 -17.73 24.53 23.74
C ARG A 445 -18.24 25.60 22.79
N GLU A 446 -17.65 25.68 21.60
CA GLU A 446 -18.05 26.64 20.56
C GLU A 446 -19.30 26.18 19.84
N ARG A 447 -19.35 24.88 19.46
CA ARG A 447 -20.42 24.30 18.65
C ARG A 447 -21.68 23.93 19.41
N GLY A 448 -21.62 23.88 20.72
CA GLY A 448 -22.74 23.45 21.60
C GLY A 448 -23.14 21.97 21.38
N ARG A 449 -22.24 21.15 20.86
CA ARG A 449 -22.43 19.71 20.63
C ARG A 449 -21.10 19.00 20.53
N VAL A 450 -21.05 17.77 21.02
CA VAL A 450 -19.88 16.90 20.93
C VAL A 450 -19.74 16.28 19.54
N THR A 451 -18.54 16.26 19.03
CA THR A 451 -18.14 15.55 17.80
C THR A 451 -17.21 14.40 18.18
N PHE A 452 -17.70 13.18 18.05
CA PHE A 452 -16.87 11.99 18.10
C PHE A 452 -16.09 11.83 16.78
N GLY A 453 -15.04 11.00 16.76
CA GLY A 453 -14.35 10.75 15.52
C GLY A 453 -13.51 9.48 15.52
N SER A 454 -13.29 8.92 14.34
CA SER A 454 -12.32 7.85 14.09
C SER A 454 -11.73 8.02 12.72
N LEU A 455 -10.45 8.38 12.65
CA LEU A 455 -9.73 8.51 11.39
C LEU A 455 -8.94 7.21 11.07
N ASN A 456 -9.40 6.09 11.59
CA ASN A 456 -8.87 4.77 11.30
C ASN A 456 -9.25 4.32 9.89
N ASN A 457 -8.48 3.35 9.36
CA ASN A 457 -8.78 2.70 8.10
C ASN A 457 -10.19 2.07 8.14
N VAL A 458 -10.97 2.27 7.09
CA VAL A 458 -12.34 1.75 6.96
C VAL A 458 -12.45 0.24 7.15
N LEU A 459 -11.38 -0.52 6.86
CA LEU A 459 -11.30 -1.96 7.12
C LEU A 459 -11.53 -2.34 8.58
N LYS A 460 -11.25 -1.44 9.50
CA LYS A 460 -11.45 -1.62 10.95
C LYS A 460 -12.90 -1.32 11.37
N VAL A 461 -13.73 -0.76 10.46
CA VAL A 461 -15.09 -0.29 10.76
C VAL A 461 -16.12 -1.35 10.30
N HIS A 462 -16.14 -2.48 11.01
CA HIS A 462 -17.12 -3.54 10.77
C HIS A 462 -18.41 -3.32 11.60
N GLU A 463 -19.41 -4.18 11.45
CA GLU A 463 -20.73 -4.04 12.08
C GLU A 463 -20.66 -3.90 13.60
N GLY A 464 -19.88 -4.75 14.29
CA GLY A 464 -19.75 -4.68 15.74
C GLY A 464 -19.16 -3.35 16.25
N VAL A 465 -18.26 -2.71 15.49
CA VAL A 465 -17.75 -1.38 15.79
C VAL A 465 -18.87 -0.34 15.66
N VAL A 466 -19.63 -0.41 14.57
CA VAL A 466 -20.76 0.51 14.34
C VAL A 466 -21.87 0.31 15.37
N ASP A 467 -22.11 -0.93 15.85
CA ASP A 467 -23.05 -1.19 16.95
C ASP A 467 -22.71 -0.37 18.20
N VAL A 468 -21.44 -0.42 18.61
CA VAL A 468 -20.98 0.28 19.82
C VAL A 468 -20.99 1.79 19.60
N TRP A 469 -20.51 2.28 18.45
CA TRP A 469 -20.51 3.72 18.16
C TRP A 469 -21.92 4.30 17.99
N ALA A 470 -22.87 3.55 17.44
CA ALA A 470 -24.27 3.97 17.34
C ALA A 470 -24.89 4.12 18.73
N ARG A 471 -24.59 3.22 19.69
CA ARG A 471 -25.02 3.34 21.08
C ARG A 471 -24.49 4.62 21.73
N VAL A 472 -23.21 4.96 21.51
CA VAL A 472 -22.63 6.24 21.97
C VAL A 472 -23.42 7.42 21.40
N LEU A 473 -23.64 7.45 20.08
CA LEU A 473 -24.35 8.55 19.43
C LEU A 473 -25.81 8.67 19.93
N LEU A 474 -26.51 7.57 20.12
CA LEU A 474 -27.88 7.57 20.61
C LEU A 474 -27.96 8.03 22.07
N SER A 475 -26.97 7.71 22.90
CA SER A 475 -26.88 8.16 24.29
C SER A 475 -26.51 9.65 24.44
N VAL A 476 -25.86 10.23 23.40
CA VAL A 476 -25.49 11.66 23.39
C VAL A 476 -26.30 12.40 22.32
N PRO A 477 -27.46 12.94 22.64
CA PRO A 477 -28.31 13.66 21.68
C PRO A 477 -27.56 14.80 21.00
N ARG A 478 -27.82 15.03 19.69
CA ARG A 478 -27.17 16.06 18.86
C ARG A 478 -25.69 15.86 18.58
N SER A 479 -25.02 14.86 19.14
CA SER A 479 -23.63 14.55 18.78
C SER A 479 -23.49 14.10 17.32
N THR A 480 -22.30 14.25 16.75
CA THR A 480 -21.97 13.78 15.41
C THR A 480 -20.72 12.91 15.48
N ILE A 481 -20.48 12.11 14.43
CA ILE A 481 -19.23 11.36 14.29
C ILE A 481 -18.55 11.71 12.95
N THR A 482 -17.22 11.88 12.96
CA THR A 482 -16.40 12.09 11.77
C THR A 482 -15.55 10.85 11.50
N LEU A 483 -15.68 10.29 10.30
CA LEU A 483 -15.02 9.03 9.89
C LEU A 483 -14.16 9.24 8.64
N LEU A 484 -13.03 8.53 8.58
CA LEU A 484 -12.19 8.47 7.38
C LEU A 484 -12.69 7.34 6.47
N ALA A 485 -13.15 7.67 5.27
CA ALA A 485 -13.50 6.69 4.26
C ALA A 485 -13.40 7.27 2.84
N PRO A 486 -13.00 6.48 1.82
CA PRO A 486 -13.05 6.89 0.42
C PRO A 486 -14.50 7.09 -0.02
N VAL A 487 -14.72 7.91 -1.03
CA VAL A 487 -16.04 8.04 -1.67
C VAL A 487 -16.43 6.70 -2.30
N GLY A 488 -17.72 6.36 -2.29
CA GLY A 488 -18.25 5.14 -2.92
C GLY A 488 -18.91 4.19 -1.94
N GLU A 489 -18.80 2.89 -2.20
CA GLU A 489 -19.51 1.82 -1.46
C GLU A 489 -19.19 1.82 0.04
N ALA A 490 -17.94 2.03 0.42
CA ALA A 490 -17.53 2.02 1.84
C ALA A 490 -18.31 3.04 2.68
N ARG A 491 -18.52 4.27 2.16
CA ARG A 491 -19.35 5.29 2.83
C ARG A 491 -20.81 4.89 2.87
N ARG A 492 -21.36 4.43 1.73
CA ARG A 492 -22.77 4.01 1.65
C ARG A 492 -23.07 2.87 2.62
N ALA A 493 -22.21 1.84 2.63
CA ALA A 493 -22.35 0.70 3.53
C ALA A 493 -22.24 1.11 5.01
N THR A 494 -21.25 1.94 5.35
CA THR A 494 -21.07 2.41 6.72
C THR A 494 -22.25 3.27 7.17
N LEU A 495 -22.74 4.19 6.33
CA LEU A 495 -23.92 5.01 6.60
C LEU A 495 -25.16 4.15 6.81
N GLY A 496 -25.42 3.20 5.92
CA GLY A 496 -26.55 2.28 6.05
C GLY A 496 -26.51 1.44 7.33
N ARG A 497 -25.32 1.05 7.81
CA ARG A 497 -25.16 0.38 9.12
C ARG A 497 -25.58 1.29 10.29
N PHE A 498 -25.24 2.57 10.26
CA PHE A 498 -25.68 3.54 11.27
C PHE A 498 -27.20 3.80 11.21
N GLU A 499 -27.76 3.97 10.01
CA GLU A 499 -29.18 4.16 9.80
C GLU A 499 -30.00 2.97 10.31
N ALA A 500 -29.54 1.74 10.02
CA ALA A 500 -30.16 0.52 10.53
C ALA A 500 -30.22 0.44 12.07
N ARG A 501 -29.37 1.23 12.76
CA ARG A 501 -29.32 1.35 14.24
C ARG A 501 -30.00 2.61 14.76
N GLY A 502 -30.71 3.34 13.91
CA GLY A 502 -31.48 4.53 14.28
C GLY A 502 -30.68 5.82 14.38
N VAL A 503 -29.44 5.86 13.88
CA VAL A 503 -28.64 7.09 13.80
C VAL A 503 -28.97 7.82 12.50
N ALA A 504 -29.40 9.09 12.61
CA ALA A 504 -29.73 9.90 11.45
C ALA A 504 -28.50 10.19 10.58
N PRO A 505 -28.62 10.16 9.23
CA PRO A 505 -27.50 10.30 8.28
C PRO A 505 -26.68 11.57 8.44
N ASP A 506 -27.31 12.68 8.80
CA ASP A 506 -26.68 14.00 9.01
C ASP A 506 -25.75 14.06 10.24
N ARG A 507 -25.84 13.06 11.11
CA ARG A 507 -24.96 12.87 12.26
C ARG A 507 -23.65 12.15 11.92
N VAL A 508 -23.54 11.53 10.73
CA VAL A 508 -22.35 10.80 10.27
C VAL A 508 -21.67 11.58 9.16
N ARG A 509 -20.45 12.02 9.39
CA ARG A 509 -19.65 12.81 8.45
C ARG A 509 -18.46 11.99 7.99
N PHE A 510 -18.08 12.18 6.72
CA PHE A 510 -16.93 11.51 6.15
C PHE A 510 -15.89 12.53 5.68
N VAL A 511 -14.62 12.18 5.91
CA VAL A 511 -13.45 12.82 5.29
C VAL A 511 -12.71 11.81 4.43
N GLU A 512 -12.03 12.29 3.40
CA GLU A 512 -11.20 11.44 2.52
C GLU A 512 -9.78 11.31 3.06
N TYR A 513 -8.99 10.46 2.43
CA TYR A 513 -7.56 10.42 2.65
C TYR A 513 -6.95 11.77 2.23
N GLN A 514 -6.11 12.33 3.09
CA GLN A 514 -5.59 13.69 2.97
C GLN A 514 -4.08 13.70 3.18
N ALA A 515 -3.42 14.78 2.75
CA ALA A 515 -2.04 15.04 3.13
C ALA A 515 -1.92 15.15 4.67
N ARG A 516 -0.77 14.78 5.22
CA ARG A 516 -0.52 14.66 6.66
C ARG A 516 -1.01 15.88 7.47
N GLN A 517 -0.68 17.07 7.03
CA GLN A 517 -1.07 18.30 7.73
C GLN A 517 -2.60 18.44 7.82
N THR A 518 -3.32 18.33 6.70
CA THR A 518 -4.79 18.44 6.65
C THR A 518 -5.46 17.32 7.43
N TYR A 519 -4.90 16.11 7.38
CA TYR A 519 -5.35 14.98 8.18
C TYR A 519 -5.29 15.31 9.69
N LEU A 520 -4.17 15.85 10.17
CA LEU A 520 -4.02 16.24 11.57
C LEU A 520 -4.93 17.43 11.94
N GLU A 521 -5.11 18.42 11.05
CA GLU A 521 -6.06 19.51 11.26
C GLU A 521 -7.50 19.01 11.43
N THR A 522 -7.87 17.86 10.85
CA THR A 522 -9.20 17.26 11.04
C THR A 522 -9.48 16.95 12.53
N TYR A 523 -8.47 16.56 13.32
CA TYR A 523 -8.62 16.30 14.75
C TYR A 523 -8.99 17.55 15.57
N ARG A 524 -8.71 18.77 15.05
CA ARG A 524 -9.15 20.02 15.69
C ARG A 524 -10.68 20.14 15.73
N GLY A 525 -11.38 19.40 14.88
CA GLY A 525 -12.84 19.34 14.84
C GLY A 525 -13.46 18.19 15.63
N ILE A 526 -12.65 17.33 16.26
CA ILE A 526 -13.07 16.16 17.03
C ILE A 526 -12.83 16.40 18.51
N ASP A 527 -13.80 16.07 19.36
CA ASP A 527 -13.74 16.23 20.81
C ASP A 527 -13.22 14.94 21.48
N VAL A 528 -13.71 13.78 21.07
CA VAL A 528 -13.35 12.46 21.59
C VAL A 528 -13.15 11.49 20.42
N ALA A 529 -12.04 10.78 20.38
CA ALA A 529 -11.82 9.72 19.43
C ALA A 529 -12.36 8.37 19.93
N LEU A 530 -13.07 7.66 19.05
CA LEU A 530 -13.56 6.32 19.30
C LEU A 530 -12.69 5.31 18.55
N ASP A 531 -11.98 4.47 19.31
CA ASP A 531 -11.09 3.49 18.73
C ASP A 531 -11.86 2.33 18.10
N THR A 532 -11.19 1.63 17.18
CA THR A 532 -11.68 0.45 16.50
C THR A 532 -11.25 -0.82 17.23
N PHE A 533 -11.97 -1.93 17.00
CA PHE A 533 -11.64 -3.26 17.49
C PHE A 533 -12.07 -4.32 16.44
N PRO A 534 -11.50 -5.53 16.38
CA PRO A 534 -10.46 -6.09 17.24
C PRO A 534 -9.06 -5.49 17.00
N TYR A 535 -8.88 -4.68 15.97
CA TYR A 535 -7.62 -4.02 15.64
C TYR A 535 -7.70 -2.53 16.00
N ASN A 536 -7.04 -2.14 17.09
CA ASN A 536 -7.02 -0.75 17.55
C ASN A 536 -6.30 0.20 16.58
N GLY A 537 -6.50 1.49 16.79
CA GLY A 537 -5.64 2.52 16.22
C GLY A 537 -4.22 2.40 16.78
N HIS A 538 -3.22 2.41 15.90
CA HIS A 538 -1.82 2.48 16.31
C HIS A 538 -1.33 3.92 16.11
N THR A 539 -0.76 4.25 14.96
CA THR A 539 -0.35 5.62 14.62
C THR A 539 -1.53 6.60 14.68
N THR A 540 -2.72 6.20 14.24
CA THR A 540 -3.92 7.05 14.25
C THR A 540 -4.35 7.45 15.66
N SER A 541 -4.19 6.57 16.65
CA SER A 541 -4.50 6.91 18.05
C SER A 541 -3.43 7.80 18.65
N LEU A 542 -2.13 7.57 18.35
CA LEU A 542 -1.05 8.47 18.75
C LEU A 542 -1.21 9.86 18.13
N ASP A 543 -1.64 9.96 16.88
CA ASP A 543 -1.95 11.21 16.21
C ASP A 543 -3.12 11.96 16.89
N ALA A 544 -4.19 11.24 17.25
CA ALA A 544 -5.32 11.82 17.99
C ALA A 544 -4.87 12.40 19.33
N LEU A 545 -4.13 11.61 20.11
CA LEU A 545 -3.59 12.00 21.40
C LEU A 545 -2.65 13.22 21.29
N TRP A 546 -1.77 13.23 20.26
CA TRP A 546 -0.90 14.37 19.97
C TRP A 546 -1.67 15.64 19.61
N MET A 547 -2.81 15.48 18.95
CA MET A 547 -3.73 16.60 18.63
C MET A 547 -4.69 16.94 19.79
N GLY A 548 -4.43 16.45 20.99
CA GLY A 548 -5.20 16.73 22.18
C GLY A 548 -6.57 16.03 22.23
N VAL A 549 -6.78 15.00 21.43
CA VAL A 549 -8.05 14.27 21.38
C VAL A 549 -7.92 12.97 22.18
N PRO A 550 -8.62 12.82 23.31
CA PRO A 550 -8.61 11.59 24.09
C PRO A 550 -9.22 10.44 23.30
N VAL A 551 -8.61 9.26 23.39
CA VAL A 551 -9.02 8.04 22.65
C VAL A 551 -9.66 7.07 23.63
N VAL A 552 -10.95 6.82 23.48
CA VAL A 552 -11.63 5.72 24.19
C VAL A 552 -11.34 4.43 23.44
N THR A 553 -10.75 3.44 24.10
CA THR A 553 -10.31 2.19 23.48
C THR A 553 -10.94 0.97 24.15
N LEU A 554 -11.18 -0.09 23.37
CA LEU A 554 -11.66 -1.38 23.84
C LEU A 554 -10.55 -2.42 23.71
N VAL A 555 -10.24 -3.09 24.81
CA VAL A 555 -9.23 -4.17 24.85
C VAL A 555 -9.73 -5.38 24.07
N GLY A 556 -9.03 -5.71 22.99
CA GLY A 556 -9.35 -6.87 22.14
C GLY A 556 -8.67 -8.16 22.58
N PRO A 557 -9.11 -9.31 22.03
CA PRO A 557 -8.57 -10.62 22.35
C PRO A 557 -7.16 -10.86 21.78
N THR A 558 -6.82 -10.17 20.69
CA THR A 558 -5.52 -10.29 20.04
C THR A 558 -4.60 -9.12 20.44
N VAL A 559 -3.30 -9.28 20.25
CA VAL A 559 -2.31 -8.25 20.61
C VAL A 559 -2.52 -6.93 19.86
N VAL A 560 -2.94 -6.95 18.60
CA VAL A 560 -3.25 -5.71 17.85
C VAL A 560 -4.45 -4.94 18.43
N GLY A 561 -5.31 -5.62 19.19
CA GLY A 561 -6.44 -5.03 19.92
C GLY A 561 -6.08 -4.59 21.34
N ARG A 562 -4.81 -4.60 21.70
CA ARG A 562 -4.31 -4.07 22.99
C ARG A 562 -3.41 -2.85 22.82
N ALA A 563 -3.27 -2.35 21.59
CA ALA A 563 -2.45 -1.17 21.31
C ALA A 563 -2.98 0.07 22.06
N GLY A 564 -4.28 0.30 22.05
CA GLY A 564 -4.90 1.41 22.79
C GLY A 564 -4.69 1.29 24.30
N LEU A 565 -4.73 0.06 24.86
CA LEU A 565 -4.37 -0.18 26.25
C LEU A 565 -2.92 0.24 26.54
N SER A 566 -1.95 -0.22 25.74
CA SER A 566 -0.54 0.15 25.94
C SER A 566 -0.33 1.67 25.89
N GLN A 567 -0.94 2.34 24.91
CA GLN A 567 -0.84 3.79 24.74
C GLN A 567 -1.44 4.54 25.93
N ALA A 568 -2.66 4.18 26.34
CA ALA A 568 -3.34 4.81 27.45
C ALA A 568 -2.60 4.63 28.80
N MET A 569 -2.10 3.43 29.07
CA MET A 569 -1.35 3.14 30.30
C MET A 569 -0.04 3.91 30.37
N ASN A 570 0.68 4.05 29.25
CA ASN A 570 1.90 4.85 29.18
C ASN A 570 1.65 6.37 29.35
N LEU A 571 0.42 6.83 29.14
CA LEU A 571 -0.01 8.22 29.35
C LEU A 571 -0.61 8.45 30.76
N GLY A 572 -0.79 7.39 31.56
CA GLY A 572 -1.46 7.46 32.84
C GLY A 572 -2.96 7.76 32.72
N LEU A 573 -3.61 7.19 31.71
CA LEU A 573 -5.04 7.38 31.38
C LEU A 573 -5.81 6.04 31.36
N PRO A 574 -5.72 5.20 32.42
CA PRO A 574 -6.40 3.91 32.45
C PRO A 574 -7.94 4.05 32.39
N GLU A 575 -8.49 5.21 32.77
CA GLU A 575 -9.92 5.52 32.72
C GLU A 575 -10.48 5.56 31.29
N LEU A 576 -9.64 5.73 30.26
CA LEU A 576 -10.06 5.71 28.86
C LEU A 576 -10.12 4.29 28.27
N VAL A 577 -9.77 3.27 29.06
CA VAL A 577 -9.70 1.87 28.63
C VAL A 577 -10.94 1.10 29.07
N ALA A 578 -11.67 0.58 28.09
CA ALA A 578 -12.80 -0.32 28.31
C ALA A 578 -12.38 -1.79 28.14
N ARG A 579 -13.02 -2.69 28.90
CA ARG A 579 -12.85 -4.16 28.77
C ARG A 579 -14.05 -4.84 28.13
N ASP A 580 -15.14 -4.12 27.97
CA ASP A 580 -16.37 -4.53 27.29
C ASP A 580 -17.03 -3.35 26.60
N ALA A 581 -18.02 -3.63 25.75
CA ALA A 581 -18.73 -2.64 24.95
C ALA A 581 -19.57 -1.66 25.82
N ASP A 582 -20.12 -2.11 26.96
CA ASP A 582 -20.92 -1.28 27.84
C ASP A 582 -20.04 -0.23 28.49
N ARG A 583 -18.88 -0.64 29.01
CA ARG A 583 -17.90 0.29 29.59
C ARG A 583 -17.35 1.27 28.56
N PHE A 584 -17.15 0.84 27.30
CA PHE A 584 -16.74 1.75 26.23
C PHE A 584 -17.76 2.88 26.03
N VAL A 585 -19.05 2.52 25.98
CA VAL A 585 -20.13 3.50 25.84
C VAL A 585 -20.18 4.43 27.05
N GLU A 586 -20.11 3.90 28.28
CA GLU A 586 -20.11 4.70 29.51
C GLU A 586 -18.97 5.72 29.52
N ILE A 587 -17.73 5.33 29.16
CA ILE A 587 -16.58 6.25 29.12
C ILE A 587 -16.83 7.36 28.10
N ALA A 588 -17.24 7.01 26.88
CA ALA A 588 -17.47 7.99 25.82
C ALA A 588 -18.59 8.98 26.16
N VAL A 589 -19.67 8.49 26.77
CA VAL A 589 -20.80 9.33 27.25
C VAL A 589 -20.33 10.24 28.40
N GLY A 590 -19.66 9.68 29.41
CA GLY A 590 -19.17 10.46 30.56
C GLY A 590 -18.25 11.60 30.14
N LEU A 591 -17.33 11.38 29.21
CA LEU A 591 -16.49 12.45 28.65
C LEU A 591 -17.32 13.53 27.95
N SER A 592 -18.42 13.19 27.32
CA SER A 592 -19.28 14.13 26.60
C SER A 592 -20.16 14.98 27.55
N GLU A 593 -20.40 14.52 28.75
CA GLU A 593 -21.20 15.18 29.77
C GLU A 593 -20.37 16.17 30.63
N ASP A 594 -19.05 15.93 30.76
CA ASP A 594 -18.13 16.80 31.49
C ASP A 594 -17.17 17.55 30.55
N LEU A 595 -17.66 18.63 29.95
CA LEU A 595 -16.88 19.44 29.02
C LEU A 595 -15.71 20.19 29.69
N GLU A 596 -15.75 20.42 31.00
CA GLU A 596 -14.65 21.05 31.72
C GLU A 596 -13.49 20.07 31.88
N HIS A 597 -13.77 18.85 32.30
CA HIS A 597 -12.79 17.78 32.36
C HIS A 597 -12.22 17.46 30.96
N LEU A 598 -13.07 17.35 29.93
CA LEU A 598 -12.66 17.07 28.56
C LEU A 598 -11.74 18.17 28.00
N ALA A 599 -12.01 19.44 28.31
CA ALA A 599 -11.16 20.56 27.91
C ALA A 599 -9.79 20.53 28.61
N SER A 600 -9.75 20.27 29.92
CA SER A 600 -8.50 20.12 30.68
C SER A 600 -7.66 18.97 30.11
N LEU A 601 -8.29 17.83 29.87
CA LEU A 601 -7.63 16.67 29.27
C LEU A 601 -7.04 16.99 27.89
N ARG A 602 -7.80 17.72 27.05
CA ARG A 602 -7.34 18.16 25.71
C ARG A 602 -6.10 19.03 25.79
N ASP A 603 -6.09 19.97 26.72
CA ASP A 603 -4.96 20.91 26.90
C ASP A 603 -3.71 20.21 27.43
N GLU A 604 -3.88 19.17 28.25
CA GLU A 604 -2.78 18.44 28.89
C GLU A 604 -2.15 17.34 28.01
N LEU A 605 -2.93 16.72 27.10
CA LEU A 605 -2.56 15.48 26.40
C LEU A 605 -1.22 15.57 25.68
N ARG A 606 -0.96 16.64 24.93
CA ARG A 606 0.32 16.82 24.21
C ARG A 606 1.50 16.84 25.19
N GLY A 607 1.39 17.62 26.26
CA GLY A 607 2.43 17.66 27.28
C GLY A 607 2.59 16.34 28.06
N ARG A 608 1.51 15.56 28.21
CA ARG A 608 1.60 14.20 28.75
C ARG A 608 2.36 13.28 27.81
N MET A 609 2.09 13.34 26.49
CA MET A 609 2.81 12.57 25.49
C MET A 609 4.31 12.87 25.50
N GLU A 610 4.68 14.16 25.47
CA GLU A 610 6.09 14.62 25.48
C GLU A 610 6.89 14.11 26.69
N ARG A 611 6.22 13.94 27.84
CA ARG A 611 6.84 13.44 29.07
C ARG A 611 6.69 11.92 29.27
N SER A 612 6.01 11.24 28.35
CA SER A 612 5.73 9.81 28.47
C SER A 612 6.84 8.95 27.85
N PRO A 613 6.90 7.66 28.21
CA PRO A 613 7.78 6.71 27.54
C PRO A 613 7.53 6.57 26.03
N LEU A 614 6.33 6.93 25.53
CA LEU A 614 5.97 6.87 24.12
C LEU A 614 6.85 7.76 23.23
N MET A 615 7.36 8.87 23.78
CA MET A 615 8.16 9.87 23.07
C MET A 615 9.60 10.02 23.63
N ASP A 616 9.99 9.23 24.63
CA ASP A 616 11.36 9.19 25.14
C ASP A 616 12.23 8.25 24.28
N ALA A 617 12.64 8.75 23.10
CA ALA A 617 13.38 7.97 22.13
C ALA A 617 14.72 7.43 22.67
N ALA A 618 15.43 8.23 23.46
CA ALA A 618 16.71 7.82 24.04
C ALA A 618 16.53 6.65 25.03
N ARG A 619 15.46 6.67 25.81
CA ARG A 619 15.11 5.59 26.74
C ARG A 619 14.65 4.35 25.99
N PHE A 620 13.84 4.52 24.94
CA PHE A 620 13.40 3.42 24.09
C PHE A 620 14.60 2.73 23.43
N ALA A 621 15.53 3.49 22.83
CA ALA A 621 16.72 2.94 22.20
C ALA A 621 17.55 2.09 23.21
N ARG A 622 17.83 2.64 24.41
CA ARG A 622 18.55 1.88 25.45
C ARG A 622 17.84 0.59 25.86
N ASN A 623 16.51 0.62 25.98
CA ASN A 623 15.73 -0.56 26.35
C ASN A 623 15.77 -1.62 25.24
N LEU A 624 15.66 -1.22 23.98
CA LEU A 624 15.73 -2.11 22.82
C LEU A 624 17.14 -2.71 22.68
N GLU A 625 18.19 -1.91 22.84
CA GLU A 625 19.60 -2.33 22.80
C GLU A 625 19.93 -3.34 23.92
N ALA A 626 19.47 -3.08 25.13
CA ALA A 626 19.60 -4.02 26.24
C ALA A 626 18.88 -5.35 25.94
N ALA A 627 17.71 -5.31 25.29
CA ALA A 627 17.00 -6.50 24.85
C ALA A 627 17.78 -7.27 23.77
N PHE A 628 18.44 -6.57 22.82
CA PHE A 628 19.30 -7.18 21.81
C PHE A 628 20.53 -7.85 22.42
N VAL A 629 21.22 -7.18 23.36
CA VAL A 629 22.35 -7.76 24.12
C VAL A 629 21.87 -9.05 24.83
N GLY A 630 20.73 -8.97 25.52
CA GLY A 630 20.14 -10.13 26.21
C GLY A 630 19.77 -11.28 25.27
N ALA A 631 19.29 -10.97 24.06
CA ALA A 631 18.97 -11.97 23.04
C ALA A 631 20.25 -12.65 22.49
N CYS A 632 21.33 -11.90 22.30
CA CYS A 632 22.63 -12.43 21.90
C CYS A 632 23.25 -13.33 22.98
N ALA A 633 23.08 -13.01 24.27
CA ALA A 633 23.67 -13.74 25.38
C ALA A 633 22.94 -15.05 25.74
N LYS A 634 21.62 -15.14 25.50
CA LYS A 634 20.74 -16.28 25.88
C LYS A 634 20.82 -17.47 24.93
N ARG A 635 21.70 -17.46 24.01
CA ARG A 635 21.91 -18.52 23.03
C ARG A 635 23.32 -19.09 23.19
#